data_ff794da79eb3164e7cc74c55c26b3293
#
_entry.id   ff794da79eb3164e7cc74c55c26b3293
#
_cell.length_a   1.000
_cell.length_b   1.000
_cell.length_c   1.000
_cell.angle_alpha   90.00
_cell.angle_beta   90.00
_cell.angle_gamma   90.00
#
_symmetry.space_group_name_H-M   'P 1'
#
loop_
_entity.id
_entity.type
_entity.pdbx_description
1 polymer ?
#
loop_
_entity_poly.entity_id
_entity_poly.type
_entity_poly.pdbx_seq_one_letter_code
_entity_poly.pdbx_strand_id
1 'polypeptide(L)'
;MTISFDLEDLRVKHNCVNYFETGLWDPRSNVSSKFALSCSFDKVYCIEIRKDWVEMGNDIFKEDIMTGKYNLYLDDSVNMKKYLMTDDFKNKTMFFLDAHVDNVNIHNYKKKCPLFDELEAIKSIERKDNVILIDDLRIIKNSFPWGETSYGNIDFLQQIKNTILTINKYYKFDTLNGHIQDDVLLAYI
;
A
#
# COMPACT_ATOMS: atom_id res chain seq x y z
N MET A 1 0.06 10.21 6.55
CA MET A 1 1.47 10.01 6.22
C MET A 1 1.88 10.87 5.03
N THR A 2 3.12 11.29 4.95
CA THR A 2 3.57 12.21 3.87
C THR A 2 4.54 11.46 2.98
N ILE A 3 4.16 11.26 1.71
CA ILE A 3 5.10 10.84 0.67
C ILE A 3 6.16 11.97 0.54
N SER A 4 7.44 11.64 0.70
CA SER A 4 8.55 12.57 0.58
C SER A 4 9.46 12.31 -0.63
N PHE A 5 9.00 11.46 -1.54
CA PHE A 5 9.58 11.21 -2.86
C PHE A 5 8.65 11.70 -3.97
N ASP A 6 9.19 11.94 -5.16
CA ASP A 6 8.40 12.32 -6.33
C ASP A 6 7.63 11.10 -6.87
N LEU A 7 6.32 11.07 -6.59
CA LEU A 7 5.46 9.96 -6.98
C LEU A 7 5.21 9.94 -8.49
N GLU A 8 5.10 11.12 -9.13
CA GLU A 8 4.90 11.20 -10.58
C GLU A 8 6.15 10.74 -11.35
N ASP A 9 7.33 11.15 -10.88
CA ASP A 9 8.59 10.70 -11.48
C ASP A 9 8.73 9.18 -11.37
N LEU A 10 8.39 8.61 -10.22
CA LEU A 10 8.38 7.16 -10.01
C LEU A 10 7.37 6.45 -10.91
N ARG A 11 6.15 7.03 -11.06
CA ARG A 11 5.12 6.53 -11.97
C ARG A 11 5.62 6.46 -13.41
N VAL A 12 6.20 7.54 -13.89
CA VAL A 12 6.75 7.66 -15.26
C VAL A 12 7.91 6.69 -15.46
N LYS A 13 8.88 6.68 -14.54
CA LYS A 13 10.06 5.81 -14.58
C LYS A 13 9.70 4.32 -14.72
N HIS A 14 8.65 3.90 -14.05
CA HIS A 14 8.22 2.51 -14.04
C HIS A 14 7.00 2.23 -14.94
N ASN A 15 6.50 3.22 -15.68
CA ASN A 15 5.33 3.12 -16.56
C ASN A 15 4.08 2.56 -15.84
N CYS A 16 3.82 3.04 -14.62
CA CYS A 16 2.62 2.65 -13.87
C CYS A 16 1.38 3.41 -14.39
N VAL A 17 0.30 2.69 -14.57
CA VAL A 17 -0.99 3.21 -15.05
C VAL A 17 -1.92 3.50 -13.88
N ASN A 18 -1.96 2.60 -12.91
CA ASN A 18 -2.82 2.71 -11.73
C ASN A 18 -1.99 2.83 -10.45
N TYR A 19 -2.64 3.38 -9.43
CA TYR A 19 -2.13 3.41 -8.06
C TYR A 19 -3.11 2.70 -7.13
N PHE A 20 -2.60 1.92 -6.20
CA PHE A 20 -3.41 1.22 -5.20
C PHE A 20 -2.73 1.32 -3.84
N GLU A 21 -3.44 1.84 -2.85
CA GLU A 21 -2.91 1.90 -1.48
C GLU A 21 -3.79 1.15 -0.49
N THR A 22 -3.17 0.73 0.60
CA THR A 22 -3.84 0.21 1.78
C THR A 22 -3.54 1.10 2.98
N GLY A 23 -4.61 1.53 3.68
CA GLY A 23 -4.52 2.53 4.75
C GLY A 23 -4.61 3.97 4.22
N LEU A 24 -5.74 4.64 4.45
CA LEU A 24 -5.95 6.04 4.06
C LEU A 24 -5.38 7.02 5.09
N TRP A 25 -5.50 6.65 6.39
CA TRP A 25 -5.28 7.57 7.50
C TRP A 25 -6.28 8.74 7.53
N ASP A 26 -6.06 9.76 8.35
CA ASP A 26 -6.94 10.93 8.43
C ASP A 26 -6.92 11.74 7.12
N PRO A 27 -8.00 11.72 6.32
CA PRO A 27 -8.00 12.33 4.98
C PRO A 27 -7.91 13.86 5.00
N ARG A 28 -8.03 14.51 6.17
CA ARG A 28 -7.80 15.96 6.33
C ARG A 28 -6.32 16.32 6.27
N SER A 29 -5.44 15.37 6.58
CA SER A 29 -3.99 15.55 6.53
C SER A 29 -3.44 15.39 5.11
N ASN A 30 -2.12 15.47 4.95
CA ASN A 30 -1.45 15.19 3.69
C ASN A 30 -1.26 13.68 3.52
N VAL A 31 -2.32 13.00 3.08
CA VAL A 31 -2.31 11.55 2.82
C VAL A 31 -1.78 11.23 1.43
N SER A 32 -1.25 10.02 1.26
CA SER A 32 -0.73 9.48 0.00
C SER A 32 -1.73 9.53 -1.15
N SER A 33 -3.02 9.28 -0.89
CA SER A 33 -4.11 9.43 -1.86
C SER A 33 -4.16 10.81 -2.53
N LYS A 34 -3.93 11.91 -1.77
CA LYS A 34 -3.89 13.27 -2.35
C LYS A 34 -2.76 13.44 -3.36
N PHE A 35 -1.58 12.89 -3.04
CA PHE A 35 -0.45 12.93 -3.97
C PHE A 35 -0.75 12.07 -5.20
N ALA A 36 -1.29 10.87 -5.03
CA ALA A 36 -1.63 9.98 -6.13
C ALA A 36 -2.70 10.60 -7.05
N LEU A 37 -3.71 11.27 -6.51
CA LEU A 37 -4.74 11.97 -7.29
C LEU A 37 -4.19 13.19 -8.05
N SER A 38 -3.11 13.82 -7.57
CA SER A 38 -2.43 14.90 -8.29
C SER A 38 -1.50 14.41 -9.40
N CYS A 39 -1.18 13.11 -9.43
CA CYS A 39 -0.39 12.47 -10.47
C CYS A 39 -1.26 11.99 -11.65
N SER A 40 -0.58 11.64 -12.75
CA SER A 40 -1.23 11.20 -13.99
C SER A 40 -1.60 9.70 -14.01
N PHE A 41 -1.91 9.10 -12.86
CA PHE A 41 -2.50 7.75 -12.83
C PHE A 41 -3.89 7.76 -13.47
N ASP A 42 -4.26 6.71 -14.18
CA ASP A 42 -5.62 6.57 -14.75
C ASP A 42 -6.65 6.37 -13.62
N LYS A 43 -6.33 5.51 -12.67
CA LYS A 43 -7.16 5.23 -11.50
C LYS A 43 -6.33 5.13 -10.22
N VAL A 44 -6.93 5.59 -9.14
CA VAL A 44 -6.41 5.52 -7.79
C VAL A 44 -7.38 4.70 -6.94
N TYR A 45 -6.86 3.74 -6.17
CA TYR A 45 -7.63 2.86 -5.30
C TYR A 45 -7.10 2.96 -3.88
N CYS A 46 -8.01 2.90 -2.91
CA CYS A 46 -7.63 2.84 -1.50
C CYS A 46 -8.56 1.90 -0.74
N ILE A 47 -8.00 1.07 0.13
CA ILE A 47 -8.73 0.32 1.15
C ILE A 47 -8.42 0.92 2.51
N GLU A 48 -9.47 1.27 3.24
CA GLU A 48 -9.39 1.79 4.61
C GLU A 48 -10.36 1.04 5.52
N ILE A 49 -9.89 0.61 6.67
CA ILE A 49 -10.68 -0.18 7.62
C ILE A 49 -11.55 0.70 8.53
N ARG A 50 -11.19 1.96 8.73
CA ARG A 50 -11.90 2.89 9.59
C ARG A 50 -13.03 3.58 8.86
N LYS A 51 -14.26 3.29 9.31
CA LYS A 51 -15.47 3.85 8.73
C LYS A 51 -15.50 5.39 8.75
N ASP A 52 -15.10 6.01 9.86
CA ASP A 52 -15.07 7.46 10.01
C ASP A 52 -14.10 8.13 9.01
N TRP A 53 -12.97 7.50 8.70
CA TRP A 53 -12.04 8.00 7.70
C TRP A 53 -12.55 7.81 6.27
N VAL A 54 -13.22 6.70 5.99
CA VAL A 54 -13.86 6.48 4.68
C VAL A 54 -15.00 7.48 4.45
N GLU A 55 -15.85 7.74 5.46
CA GLU A 55 -16.93 8.75 5.37
C GLU A 55 -16.34 10.14 5.08
N MET A 56 -15.32 10.56 5.83
CA MET A 56 -14.62 11.83 5.55
C MET A 56 -13.94 11.83 4.19
N GLY A 57 -13.31 10.74 3.79
CA GLY A 57 -12.67 10.60 2.50
C GLY A 57 -13.65 10.73 1.34
N ASN A 58 -14.85 10.14 1.47
CA ASN A 58 -15.92 10.29 0.48
C ASN A 58 -16.37 11.74 0.28
N ASP A 59 -16.37 12.54 1.36
CA ASP A 59 -16.71 13.96 1.26
C ASP A 59 -15.55 14.78 0.66
N ILE A 60 -14.32 14.54 1.09
CA ILE A 60 -13.13 15.29 0.66
C ILE A 60 -12.79 15.01 -0.81
N PHE A 61 -12.88 13.75 -1.23
CA PHE A 61 -12.51 13.29 -2.58
C PHE A 61 -13.73 13.09 -3.49
N LYS A 62 -14.86 13.71 -3.17
CA LYS A 62 -16.14 13.51 -3.84
C LYS A 62 -16.05 13.67 -5.37
N GLU A 63 -15.35 14.68 -5.84
CA GLU A 63 -15.22 14.94 -7.29
C GLU A 63 -14.45 13.82 -8.01
N ASP A 64 -13.34 13.36 -7.43
CA ASP A 64 -12.55 12.27 -7.99
C ASP A 64 -13.30 10.94 -7.96
N ILE A 65 -14.10 10.70 -6.92
CA ILE A 65 -14.96 9.51 -6.81
C ILE A 65 -16.07 9.57 -7.87
N MET A 66 -16.73 10.72 -8.05
CA MET A 66 -17.80 10.87 -9.04
C MET A 66 -17.31 10.68 -10.49
N THR A 67 -16.07 11.05 -10.77
CA THR A 67 -15.45 10.83 -12.09
C THR A 67 -14.95 9.40 -12.30
N GLY A 68 -14.92 8.58 -11.26
CA GLY A 68 -14.34 7.25 -11.26
C GLY A 68 -12.80 7.23 -11.23
N LYS A 69 -12.16 8.37 -11.00
CA LYS A 69 -10.72 8.50 -10.81
C LYS A 69 -10.26 7.87 -9.49
N TYR A 70 -11.04 8.07 -8.41
CA TYR A 70 -10.76 7.53 -7.08
C TYR A 70 -11.78 6.48 -6.66
N ASN A 71 -11.28 5.36 -6.14
CA ASN A 71 -12.07 4.25 -5.66
C ASN A 71 -11.70 3.96 -4.20
N LEU A 72 -12.51 4.46 -3.26
CA LEU A 72 -12.29 4.30 -1.83
C LEU A 72 -13.21 3.22 -1.25
N TYR A 73 -12.62 2.21 -0.61
CA TYR A 73 -13.32 1.05 -0.07
C TYR A 73 -13.22 0.98 1.45
N LEU A 74 -14.36 0.80 2.12
CA LEU A 74 -14.43 0.45 3.53
C LEU A 74 -14.25 -1.06 3.69
N ASP A 75 -13.05 -1.51 3.98
CA ASP A 75 -12.74 -2.93 4.21
C ASP A 75 -11.43 -3.12 4.96
N ASP A 76 -11.20 -4.33 5.43
CA ASP A 76 -9.91 -4.81 5.90
C ASP A 76 -9.06 -5.20 4.68
N SER A 77 -7.82 -4.70 4.59
CA SER A 77 -6.93 -4.96 3.46
C SER A 77 -6.48 -6.42 3.31
N VAL A 78 -6.70 -7.28 4.30
CA VAL A 78 -6.59 -8.75 4.14
C VAL A 78 -7.52 -9.28 3.04
N ASN A 79 -8.56 -8.52 2.70
CA ASN A 79 -9.51 -8.82 1.63
C ASN A 79 -9.13 -8.21 0.28
N MET A 80 -7.95 -7.61 0.14
CA MET A 80 -7.48 -6.89 -1.04
C MET A 80 -7.68 -7.67 -2.34
N LYS A 81 -7.50 -8.98 -2.31
CA LYS A 81 -7.62 -9.86 -3.49
C LYS A 81 -8.93 -9.65 -4.25
N LYS A 82 -10.07 -9.44 -3.57
CA LYS A 82 -11.38 -9.28 -4.24
C LYS A 82 -11.45 -8.01 -5.12
N TYR A 83 -10.70 -6.97 -4.76
CA TYR A 83 -10.65 -5.71 -5.49
C TYR A 83 -9.72 -5.78 -6.71
N LEU A 84 -8.74 -6.68 -6.68
CA LEU A 84 -7.77 -6.88 -7.75
C LEU A 84 -8.31 -7.77 -8.90
N MET A 85 -9.54 -8.27 -8.82
CA MET A 85 -10.14 -9.16 -9.83
C MET A 85 -10.77 -8.44 -11.01
N THR A 86 -10.46 -7.16 -11.21
CA THR A 86 -10.97 -6.35 -12.33
C THR A 86 -9.95 -6.23 -13.44
N ASP A 87 -10.40 -5.86 -14.63
CA ASP A 87 -9.53 -5.68 -15.81
C ASP A 87 -8.51 -4.54 -15.63
N ASP A 88 -8.76 -3.60 -14.73
CA ASP A 88 -7.83 -2.51 -14.42
C ASP A 88 -6.44 -3.03 -14.01
N PHE A 89 -6.38 -4.14 -13.29
CA PHE A 89 -5.13 -4.73 -12.80
C PHE A 89 -4.41 -5.63 -13.82
N LYS A 90 -4.86 -5.66 -15.06
CA LYS A 90 -4.05 -6.07 -16.21
C LYS A 90 -3.03 -5.00 -16.57
N ASN A 91 -3.28 -3.74 -16.19
CA ASN A 91 -2.37 -2.63 -16.33
C ASN A 91 -1.35 -2.61 -15.17
N LYS A 92 -0.16 -2.05 -15.44
CA LYS A 92 0.88 -1.93 -14.42
C LYS A 92 0.45 -0.99 -13.31
N THR A 93 0.45 -1.50 -12.10
CA THR A 93 -0.03 -0.81 -10.92
C THR A 93 1.13 -0.55 -9.96
N MET A 94 1.14 0.62 -9.35
CA MET A 94 1.98 0.95 -8.21
C MET A 94 1.17 0.69 -6.94
N PHE A 95 1.59 -0.30 -6.17
CA PHE A 95 1.01 -0.64 -4.87
C PHE A 95 1.76 0.10 -3.77
N PHE A 96 1.06 0.77 -2.88
CA PHE A 96 1.60 1.39 -1.67
C PHE A 96 0.95 0.75 -0.44
N LEU A 97 1.69 -0.12 0.23
CA LEU A 97 1.22 -0.93 1.34
C LEU A 97 1.58 -0.25 2.66
N ASP A 98 0.56 0.32 3.31
CA ASP A 98 0.68 1.15 4.50
C ASP A 98 -0.43 0.85 5.54
N ALA A 99 -1.13 -0.28 5.41
CA ALA A 99 -2.16 -0.71 6.32
C ALA A 99 -1.54 -1.44 7.53
N HIS A 100 -1.09 -0.69 8.51
CA HIS A 100 -0.75 -1.25 9.80
C HIS A 100 -1.62 -0.65 10.90
N VAL A 101 -1.86 -1.42 11.93
CA VAL A 101 -2.79 -1.04 12.99
C VAL A 101 -2.07 -0.24 14.05
N ASP A 102 -2.59 0.95 14.33
CA ASP A 102 -2.22 1.72 15.51
C ASP A 102 -2.49 0.90 16.80
N ASN A 103 -1.55 0.95 17.74
CA ASN A 103 -1.61 0.24 19.02
C ASN A 103 -2.90 0.48 19.84
N VAL A 104 -3.62 1.57 19.57
CA VAL A 104 -4.81 1.97 20.32
C VAL A 104 -6.05 1.12 19.96
N ASN A 105 -6.14 0.59 18.74
CA ASN A 105 -7.34 -0.10 18.25
C ASN A 105 -7.12 -1.57 17.85
N ILE A 106 -5.99 -2.13 18.26
CA ILE A 106 -5.51 -3.45 17.86
C ILE A 106 -6.48 -4.61 18.09
N HIS A 107 -7.37 -4.48 19.09
CA HIS A 107 -8.31 -5.55 19.48
C HIS A 107 -9.52 -5.69 18.56
N ASN A 108 -9.74 -4.72 17.67
CA ASN A 108 -10.92 -4.67 16.79
C ASN A 108 -10.66 -5.25 15.41
N TYR A 109 -9.43 -5.66 15.09
CA TYR A 109 -9.02 -6.09 13.77
C TYR A 109 -8.63 -7.56 13.73
N LYS A 110 -8.90 -8.21 12.60
CA LYS A 110 -8.58 -9.64 12.40
C LYS A 110 -7.09 -9.92 12.46
N LYS A 111 -6.28 -9.00 11.93
CA LYS A 111 -4.82 -9.07 11.94
C LYS A 111 -4.24 -7.71 12.26
N LYS A 112 -3.13 -7.71 12.97
CA LYS A 112 -2.40 -6.50 13.34
C LYS A 112 -1.59 -5.94 12.16
N CYS A 113 -1.12 -6.82 11.26
CA CYS A 113 -0.44 -6.45 10.04
C CYS A 113 -0.93 -7.31 8.88
N PRO A 114 -1.59 -6.72 7.88
CA PRO A 114 -2.12 -7.43 6.72
C PRO A 114 -1.08 -7.67 5.62
N LEU A 115 0.15 -7.17 5.75
CA LEU A 115 1.15 -7.06 4.69
C LEU A 115 1.36 -8.37 3.89
N PHE A 116 1.44 -9.53 4.56
CA PHE A 116 1.64 -10.79 3.84
C PHE A 116 0.41 -11.23 3.07
N ASP A 117 -0.81 -10.93 3.54
CA ASP A 117 -2.06 -11.17 2.79
C ASP A 117 -2.15 -10.26 1.57
N GLU A 118 -1.71 -9.01 1.70
CA GLU A 118 -1.63 -8.05 0.60
C GLU A 118 -0.63 -8.50 -0.48
N LEU A 119 0.55 -8.97 -0.08
CA LEU A 119 1.53 -9.52 -1.01
C LEU A 119 1.01 -10.80 -1.71
N GLU A 120 0.30 -11.67 -1.01
CA GLU A 120 -0.34 -12.83 -1.63
C GLU A 120 -1.49 -12.42 -2.57
N ALA A 121 -2.22 -11.33 -2.27
CA ALA A 121 -3.21 -10.77 -3.18
C ALA A 121 -2.54 -10.26 -4.47
N ILE A 122 -1.45 -9.50 -4.38
CA ILE A 122 -0.66 -9.05 -5.54
C ILE A 122 -0.11 -10.25 -6.32
N LYS A 123 0.34 -11.30 -5.64
CA LYS A 123 0.81 -12.52 -6.28
C LYS A 123 -0.29 -13.24 -7.05
N SER A 124 -1.56 -13.10 -6.66
CA SER A 124 -2.68 -13.79 -7.29
C SER A 124 -3.11 -13.23 -8.63
N ILE A 125 -2.80 -11.96 -8.95
CA ILE A 125 -3.14 -11.35 -10.24
C ILE A 125 -2.16 -11.82 -11.34
N GLU A 126 -2.60 -11.70 -12.59
CA GLU A 126 -1.81 -12.18 -13.75
C GLU A 126 -0.51 -11.39 -13.93
N ARG A 127 -0.57 -10.05 -13.76
CA ARG A 127 0.57 -9.17 -13.94
C ARG A 127 1.59 -9.30 -12.81
N LYS A 128 2.87 -9.55 -13.12
CA LYS A 128 3.94 -9.86 -12.17
C LYS A 128 5.09 -8.84 -12.13
N ASP A 129 4.96 -7.71 -12.81
CA ASP A 129 5.96 -6.63 -12.88
C ASP A 129 5.46 -5.31 -12.30
N ASN A 130 4.49 -5.37 -11.40
CA ASN A 130 3.99 -4.21 -10.67
C ASN A 130 5.09 -3.58 -9.81
N VAL A 131 4.95 -2.31 -9.47
CA VAL A 131 5.79 -1.65 -8.46
C VAL A 131 5.16 -1.86 -7.09
N ILE A 132 5.95 -2.24 -6.11
CA ILE A 132 5.48 -2.44 -4.73
C ILE A 132 6.29 -1.52 -3.81
N LEU A 133 5.59 -0.65 -3.12
CA LEU A 133 6.10 0.23 -2.08
C LEU A 133 5.59 -0.26 -0.74
N ILE A 134 6.45 -0.36 0.27
CA ILE A 134 6.07 -0.75 1.63
C ILE A 134 6.61 0.28 2.59
N ASP A 135 5.72 0.93 3.32
CA ASP A 135 6.08 1.99 4.26
C ASP A 135 6.55 1.45 5.61
N ASP A 136 7.08 2.35 6.43
CA ASP A 136 7.47 2.10 7.83
C ASP A 136 8.61 1.08 8.01
N LEU A 137 9.61 1.09 7.12
CA LEU A 137 10.80 0.24 7.27
C LEU A 137 11.49 0.42 8.63
N ARG A 138 11.44 1.63 9.21
CA ARG A 138 11.96 1.90 10.56
C ARG A 138 11.32 1.00 11.62
N ILE A 139 10.02 0.69 11.45
CA ILE A 139 9.29 -0.18 12.37
C ILE A 139 9.58 -1.65 12.02
N ILE A 140 9.53 -2.01 10.74
CA ILE A 140 9.77 -3.36 10.25
C ILE A 140 11.16 -3.87 10.64
N LYS A 141 12.19 -3.02 10.56
CA LYS A 141 13.58 -3.37 10.89
C LYS A 141 13.82 -3.52 12.39
N ASN A 142 13.16 -2.72 13.24
CA ASN A 142 13.46 -2.63 14.66
C ASN A 142 12.52 -3.47 15.54
N SER A 143 11.27 -3.49 15.19
CA SER A 143 10.26 -4.29 15.86
C SER A 143 9.12 -4.50 14.90
N PHE A 144 8.74 -5.73 14.68
CA PHE A 144 7.53 -6.01 13.94
C PHE A 144 6.39 -6.13 14.97
N PRO A 145 5.80 -5.00 15.41
CA PRO A 145 4.91 -4.96 16.58
C PRO A 145 3.53 -5.54 16.26
N TRP A 146 3.30 -5.87 15.00
CA TRP A 146 1.98 -6.24 14.51
C TRP A 146 1.74 -7.75 14.56
N GLY A 147 2.68 -8.48 15.13
CA GLY A 147 2.49 -9.90 15.38
C GLY A 147 1.75 -10.16 16.71
N GLU A 148 1.03 -11.27 16.79
CA GLU A 148 0.37 -11.70 18.02
C GLU A 148 1.35 -12.26 19.04
N THR A 149 2.56 -12.59 18.62
CA THR A 149 3.60 -13.20 19.43
C THR A 149 4.93 -12.53 19.20
N SER A 150 5.85 -12.66 20.14
CA SER A 150 7.26 -12.35 19.91
C SER A 150 7.82 -13.37 18.91
N TYR A 151 8.20 -12.92 17.73
CA TYR A 151 8.72 -13.78 16.67
C TYR A 151 10.21 -14.11 16.82
N GLY A 152 10.81 -13.78 17.97
CA GLY A 152 12.24 -14.05 18.22
C GLY A 152 13.17 -13.23 17.30
N ASN A 153 14.20 -13.88 16.78
CA ASN A 153 15.21 -13.24 15.91
C ASN A 153 14.84 -13.32 14.42
N ILE A 154 13.58 -13.11 14.06
CA ILE A 154 13.14 -13.20 12.66
C ILE A 154 13.44 -11.87 11.94
N ASP A 155 14.17 -11.94 10.85
CA ASP A 155 14.34 -10.81 9.94
C ASP A 155 13.10 -10.68 9.03
N PHE A 156 12.15 -9.86 9.46
CA PHE A 156 10.92 -9.62 8.71
C PHE A 156 11.16 -8.93 7.37
N LEU A 157 12.13 -8.05 7.28
CA LEU A 157 12.46 -7.39 6.03
C LEU A 157 12.94 -8.42 4.99
N GLN A 158 13.76 -9.39 5.42
CA GLN A 158 14.19 -10.46 4.53
C GLN A 158 13.02 -11.37 4.13
N GLN A 159 12.10 -11.66 5.05
CA GLN A 159 10.90 -12.44 4.71
C GLN A 159 10.01 -11.72 3.70
N ILE A 160 9.79 -10.42 3.87
CA ILE A 160 9.03 -9.58 2.93
C ILE A 160 9.68 -9.64 1.54
N LYS A 161 11.00 -9.41 1.45
CA LYS A 161 11.73 -9.52 0.19
C LYS A 161 11.61 -10.90 -0.44
N ASN A 162 11.74 -11.96 0.35
CA ASN A 162 11.58 -13.33 -0.13
C ASN A 162 10.16 -13.58 -0.67
N THR A 163 9.13 -13.06 0.01
CA THR A 163 7.74 -13.16 -0.44
C THR A 163 7.55 -12.44 -1.78
N ILE A 164 8.08 -11.22 -1.93
CA ILE A 164 8.05 -10.49 -3.20
C ILE A 164 8.75 -11.26 -4.32
N LEU A 165 9.90 -11.88 -4.03
CA LEU A 165 10.62 -12.72 -5.00
C LEU A 165 9.82 -13.97 -5.43
N THR A 166 8.82 -14.42 -4.64
CA THR A 166 7.89 -15.47 -5.08
C THR A 166 6.85 -14.97 -6.09
N ILE A 167 6.59 -13.65 -6.15
CA ILE A 167 5.74 -13.04 -7.18
C ILE A 167 6.48 -13.04 -8.51
N ASN A 168 7.73 -12.54 -8.49
CA ASN A 168 8.63 -12.60 -9.63
C ASN A 168 10.09 -12.54 -9.14
N LYS A 169 10.90 -13.52 -9.53
CA LYS A 169 12.32 -13.64 -9.13
C LYS A 169 13.24 -12.50 -9.61
N TYR A 170 12.77 -11.67 -10.52
CA TYR A 170 13.54 -10.55 -11.08
C TYR A 170 13.34 -9.21 -10.34
N TYR A 171 12.52 -9.17 -9.29
CA TYR A 171 12.40 -7.97 -8.47
C TYR A 171 13.75 -7.54 -7.90
N LYS A 172 14.00 -6.24 -8.06
CA LYS A 172 15.09 -5.49 -7.43
C LYS A 172 14.54 -4.71 -6.28
N PHE A 173 15.39 -4.39 -5.32
CA PHE A 173 15.01 -3.65 -4.13
C PHE A 173 15.88 -2.42 -3.97
N ASP A 174 15.23 -1.32 -3.61
CA ASP A 174 15.83 -0.04 -3.25
C ASP A 174 15.05 0.56 -2.08
N THR A 175 15.43 1.73 -1.61
CA THR A 175 14.70 2.44 -0.57
C THR A 175 14.40 3.87 -1.01
N LEU A 176 13.30 4.40 -0.51
CA LEU A 176 12.89 5.80 -0.69
C LEU A 176 12.73 6.45 0.69
N ASN A 177 12.80 7.77 0.70
CA ASN A 177 12.55 8.54 1.91
C ASN A 177 11.03 8.56 2.20
N GLY A 178 10.67 8.22 3.42
CA GLY A 178 9.31 8.31 3.96
C GLY A 178 9.27 9.32 5.10
N HIS A 179 8.84 8.88 6.27
CA HIS A 179 8.88 9.69 7.48
C HIS A 179 10.32 10.04 7.90
N ILE A 180 11.24 9.13 7.65
CA ILE A 180 12.69 9.32 7.77
C ILE A 180 13.37 8.90 6.48
N GLN A 181 14.68 9.08 6.40
CA GLN A 181 15.49 8.58 5.28
C GLN A 181 15.41 7.04 5.21
N ASP A 182 15.30 6.49 3.99
CA ASP A 182 15.26 5.05 3.70
C ASP A 182 14.13 4.29 4.43
N ASP A 183 12.95 4.92 4.56
CA ASP A 183 11.83 4.38 5.32
C ASP A 183 10.79 3.62 4.48
N VAL A 184 10.86 3.74 3.16
CA VAL A 184 9.97 3.03 2.23
C VAL A 184 10.78 2.02 1.42
N LEU A 185 10.37 0.74 1.44
CA LEU A 185 10.92 -0.26 0.52
C LEU A 185 10.32 -0.05 -0.87
N LEU A 186 11.17 0.03 -1.87
CA LEU A 186 10.80 0.03 -3.28
C LEU A 186 11.18 -1.32 -3.89
N ALA A 187 10.20 -2.07 -4.41
CA ALA A 187 10.42 -3.28 -5.20
C ALA A 187 9.92 -3.07 -6.64
N TYR A 188 10.79 -3.37 -7.63
CA TYR A 188 10.54 -3.11 -9.05
C TYR A 188 11.30 -4.09 -9.95
N ILE A 189 10.93 -4.14 -11.23
CA ILE A 189 11.60 -4.92 -12.29
C ILE A 189 12.10 -3.99 -13.38
#